data_5f4353e29e73ae3d8779c6212902cbd4
#
_entry.id   5f4353e29e73ae3d8779c6212902cbd4
#
_cell.length_a   1.000
_cell.length_b   1.000
_cell.length_c   1.000
_cell.angle_alpha   90.00
_cell.angle_beta   90.00
_cell.angle_gamma   90.00
#
_symmetry.space_group_name_H-M   'P 1'
#
loop_
_entity.id
_entity.type
_entity.pdbx_description
1 polymer ?
#
loop_
_entity_poly.entity_id
_entity_poly.type
_entity_poly.pdbx_seq_one_letter_code
_entity_poly.pdbx_strand_id
1 'polypeptide(L)'
;QELRQEIENSDRANEKNENAIRALVIGWTAKLWGPPEKVDAKRIHEFSKKADLKFLVEEESATETDSQKISERANLRIQRAEKLFGIQSHYVVLTDGRVQRGRPIDEVRNPSYATYDRCGLQLTIVATPEHPPTPQQQATVKKFVETFYSVLDGANVLGDDEISDKYTGPGIDVAN
;
A
#
# COMPACT_ATOMS: atom_id res chain seq x y z
N GLN A 1 10.02 -14.10 11.06
CA GLN A 1 9.98 -13.90 12.52
C GLN A 1 9.80 -12.45 12.92
N GLU A 2 10.50 -11.54 12.24
CA GLU A 2 10.32 -10.10 12.48
C GLU A 2 8.90 -9.65 12.13
N LEU A 3 8.35 -10.12 11.02
CA LEU A 3 6.99 -9.82 10.59
C LEU A 3 5.98 -10.26 11.66
N ARG A 4 6.16 -11.48 12.19
CA ARG A 4 5.28 -12.01 13.24
C ARG A 4 5.24 -11.09 14.45
N GLN A 5 6.41 -10.64 14.90
CA GLN A 5 6.52 -9.73 16.04
C GLN A 5 5.92 -8.37 15.73
N GLU A 6 6.14 -7.84 14.54
CA GLU A 6 5.56 -6.56 14.13
C GLU A 6 4.03 -6.58 14.18
N ILE A 7 3.42 -7.66 13.67
CA ILE A 7 1.97 -7.81 13.72
C ILE A 7 1.49 -7.97 15.17
N GLU A 8 2.12 -8.86 15.94
CA GLU A 8 1.74 -9.12 17.34
C GLU A 8 1.86 -7.88 18.22
N ASN A 9 2.85 -7.03 17.96
CA ASN A 9 3.11 -5.82 18.74
C ASN A 9 2.28 -4.61 18.27
N SER A 10 1.60 -4.71 17.13
CA SER A 10 0.78 -3.62 16.63
C SER A 10 -0.51 -3.48 17.43
N ASP A 11 -0.90 -2.24 17.75
CA ASP A 11 -2.20 -1.95 18.35
C ASP A 11 -3.36 -2.44 17.45
N ARG A 12 -3.13 -2.53 16.15
CA ARG A 12 -4.10 -3.02 15.18
C ARG A 12 -4.30 -4.53 15.20
N ALA A 13 -3.49 -5.28 15.94
CA ALA A 13 -3.73 -6.70 16.20
C ALA A 13 -4.83 -6.92 17.25
N ASN A 14 -5.16 -5.90 18.04
CA ASN A 14 -6.22 -5.97 19.02
C ASN A 14 -7.58 -5.85 18.35
N GLU A 15 -8.44 -6.85 18.52
CA GLU A 15 -9.79 -6.90 17.95
C GLU A 15 -10.69 -5.73 18.36
N LYS A 16 -10.39 -5.10 19.49
CA LYS A 16 -11.15 -3.94 20.01
C LYS A 16 -10.76 -2.63 19.37
N ASN A 17 -9.63 -2.58 18.65
CA ASN A 17 -9.21 -1.40 17.92
C ASN A 17 -10.17 -1.18 16.74
N GLU A 18 -10.64 0.06 16.55
CA GLU A 18 -11.52 0.40 15.42
C GLU A 18 -10.86 0.15 14.06
N ASN A 19 -9.54 0.19 14.01
CA ASN A 19 -8.73 -0.08 12.82
C ASN A 19 -8.05 -1.46 12.88
N ALA A 20 -8.63 -2.41 13.61
CA ALA A 20 -8.08 -3.75 13.73
C ALA A 20 -7.87 -4.39 12.36
N ILE A 21 -6.75 -5.10 12.20
CA ILE A 21 -6.43 -5.80 10.95
C ILE A 21 -7.38 -6.99 10.79
N ARG A 22 -8.17 -6.98 9.73
CA ARG A 22 -9.14 -8.04 9.40
C ARG A 22 -8.86 -8.68 8.07
N ALA A 23 -7.93 -8.12 7.28
CA ALA A 23 -7.58 -8.62 5.97
C ALA A 23 -6.14 -8.30 5.62
N LEU A 24 -5.51 -9.20 4.89
CA LEU A 24 -4.28 -8.93 4.16
C LEU A 24 -4.67 -8.69 2.70
N VAL A 25 -4.37 -7.50 2.18
CA VAL A 25 -4.65 -7.15 0.80
C VAL A 25 -3.34 -7.19 0.02
N ILE A 26 -3.28 -8.04 -0.99
CA ILE A 26 -2.11 -8.23 -1.83
C ILE A 26 -2.34 -7.54 -3.17
N GLY A 27 -1.45 -6.60 -3.49
CA GLY A 27 -1.47 -5.90 -4.76
C GLY A 27 -0.12 -5.94 -5.43
N TRP A 28 -0.02 -5.29 -6.57
CA TRP A 28 1.23 -5.11 -7.28
C TRP A 28 1.39 -3.65 -7.70
N THR A 29 2.60 -3.26 -8.10
CA THR A 29 2.86 -1.88 -8.54
C THR A 29 2.14 -1.56 -9.84
N ALA A 30 1.87 -2.58 -10.65
CA ALA A 30 1.23 -2.51 -11.98
C ALA A 30 2.02 -1.71 -13.01
N LYS A 31 2.92 -0.84 -12.57
CA LYS A 31 3.87 -0.09 -13.39
C LYS A 31 5.19 0.06 -12.63
N LEU A 32 6.24 0.40 -13.34
CA LEU A 32 7.57 0.60 -12.76
C LEU A 32 8.04 2.02 -13.01
N TRP A 33 8.79 2.53 -12.05
CA TRP A 33 9.45 3.84 -12.13
C TRP A 33 10.96 3.64 -12.26
N GLY A 34 11.36 2.92 -13.31
CA GLY A 34 12.74 2.57 -13.60
C GLY A 34 12.94 1.06 -13.74
N PRO A 35 14.19 0.58 -13.77
CA PRO A 35 14.47 -0.86 -13.87
C PRO A 35 13.85 -1.61 -12.68
N PRO A 36 13.25 -2.80 -12.90
CA PRO A 36 12.55 -3.53 -11.83
C PRO A 36 13.39 -3.75 -10.58
N GLU A 37 14.66 -4.08 -10.74
CA GLU A 37 15.58 -4.36 -9.64
C GLU A 37 15.92 -3.12 -8.80
N LYS A 38 15.59 -1.92 -9.28
CA LYS A 38 15.82 -0.65 -8.57
C LYS A 38 14.57 -0.09 -7.91
N VAL A 39 13.42 -0.69 -8.15
CA VAL A 39 12.16 -0.24 -7.53
C VAL A 39 12.09 -0.80 -6.11
N ASP A 40 12.06 0.09 -5.14
CA ASP A 40 11.99 -0.24 -3.71
C ASP A 40 10.93 0.62 -3.02
N ALA A 41 10.74 0.41 -1.72
CA ALA A 41 9.75 1.14 -0.94
C ALA A 41 9.98 2.65 -0.97
N LYS A 42 11.23 3.09 -0.90
CA LYS A 42 11.60 4.51 -0.96
C LYS A 42 11.20 5.13 -2.29
N ARG A 43 11.49 4.47 -3.39
CA ARG A 43 11.14 4.95 -4.73
C ARG A 43 9.62 5.03 -4.92
N ILE A 44 8.90 4.00 -4.49
CA ILE A 44 7.43 3.99 -4.50
C ILE A 44 6.89 5.18 -3.69
N HIS A 45 7.42 5.41 -2.51
CA HIS A 45 7.01 6.50 -1.64
C HIS A 45 7.21 7.88 -2.32
N GLU A 46 8.38 8.10 -2.88
CA GLU A 46 8.72 9.37 -3.55
C GLU A 46 7.81 9.67 -4.74
N PHE A 47 7.57 8.67 -5.59
CA PHE A 47 6.69 8.85 -6.75
C PHE A 47 5.22 8.99 -6.34
N SER A 48 4.77 8.25 -5.34
CA SER A 48 3.41 8.37 -4.81
C SER A 48 3.17 9.75 -4.21
N LYS A 49 4.14 10.27 -3.47
CA LYS A 49 4.05 11.60 -2.86
C LYS A 49 3.97 12.71 -3.92
N LYS A 50 4.75 12.60 -5.00
CA LYS A 50 4.67 13.54 -6.12
C LYS A 50 3.31 13.49 -6.82
N ALA A 51 2.79 12.30 -7.06
CA ALA A 51 1.49 12.12 -7.70
C ALA A 51 0.36 12.69 -6.83
N ASP A 52 0.39 12.44 -5.54
CA ASP A 52 -0.59 12.96 -4.59
C ASP A 52 -0.58 14.49 -4.56
N LEU A 53 0.61 15.09 -4.53
CA LEU A 53 0.78 16.54 -4.54
C LEU A 53 0.27 17.15 -5.85
N LYS A 54 0.61 16.56 -6.98
CA LYS A 54 0.14 17.02 -8.29
C LYS A 54 -1.37 16.97 -8.39
N PHE A 55 -1.98 15.87 -7.98
CA PHE A 55 -3.43 15.70 -7.98
C PHE A 55 -4.12 16.78 -7.14
N LEU A 56 -3.59 17.05 -5.96
CA LEU A 56 -4.13 18.05 -5.04
C LEU A 56 -4.09 19.45 -5.63
N VAL A 57 -3.00 19.84 -6.27
CA VAL A 57 -2.85 21.13 -6.92
C VAL A 57 -3.83 21.26 -8.09
N GLU A 58 -3.96 20.23 -8.91
CA GLU A 58 -4.90 20.20 -10.04
C GLU A 58 -6.35 20.33 -9.57
N GLU A 59 -6.72 19.65 -8.48
CA GLU A 59 -8.06 19.71 -7.90
C GLU A 59 -8.39 21.13 -7.43
N GLU A 60 -7.49 21.81 -6.75
CA GLU A 60 -7.69 23.18 -6.33
C GLU A 60 -7.79 24.14 -7.54
N SER A 61 -7.01 23.90 -8.59
CA SER A 61 -7.04 24.69 -9.81
C SER A 61 -8.37 24.59 -10.57
N ALA A 62 -9.08 23.48 -10.44
CA ALA A 62 -10.37 23.26 -11.08
C ALA A 62 -11.48 24.13 -10.46
N THR A 63 -11.32 24.60 -9.23
CA THR A 63 -12.35 25.31 -8.47
C THR A 63 -12.03 26.78 -8.23
N GLU A 64 -10.84 27.25 -8.58
CA GLU A 64 -10.38 28.62 -8.31
C GLU A 64 -9.60 29.17 -9.50
N THR A 65 -9.83 30.44 -9.84
CA THR A 65 -9.16 31.13 -10.96
C THR A 65 -7.98 32.00 -10.52
N ASP A 66 -7.87 32.31 -9.23
CA ASP A 66 -6.78 33.10 -8.67
C ASP A 66 -5.61 32.19 -8.31
N SER A 67 -4.48 32.35 -9.01
CA SER A 67 -3.29 31.51 -8.84
C SER A 67 -2.73 31.55 -7.42
N GLN A 68 -2.79 32.70 -6.74
CA GLN A 68 -2.31 32.85 -5.38
C GLN A 68 -3.19 32.07 -4.40
N LYS A 69 -4.53 32.19 -4.56
CA LYS A 69 -5.48 31.43 -3.74
C LYS A 69 -5.35 29.93 -3.97
N ILE A 70 -5.12 29.50 -5.19
CA ILE A 70 -4.86 28.08 -5.51
C ILE A 70 -3.65 27.59 -4.73
N SER A 71 -2.54 28.33 -4.76
CA SER A 71 -1.31 27.97 -4.04
C SER A 71 -1.52 27.93 -2.54
N GLU A 72 -2.24 28.90 -1.97
CA GLU A 72 -2.54 28.95 -0.54
C GLU A 72 -3.41 27.77 -0.09
N ARG A 73 -4.46 27.44 -0.86
CA ARG A 73 -5.34 26.29 -0.57
C ARG A 73 -4.58 24.98 -0.68
N ALA A 74 -3.78 24.82 -1.73
CA ALA A 74 -2.98 23.62 -1.93
C ALA A 74 -2.00 23.42 -0.77
N ASN A 75 -1.30 24.49 -0.34
CA ASN A 75 -0.39 24.42 0.79
C ASN A 75 -1.11 24.05 2.08
N LEU A 76 -2.27 24.59 2.32
CA LEU A 76 -3.06 24.29 3.51
C LEU A 76 -3.51 22.82 3.52
N ARG A 77 -3.96 22.31 2.39
CA ARG A 77 -4.37 20.91 2.26
C ARG A 77 -3.17 19.97 2.39
N ILE A 78 -2.02 20.33 1.84
CA ILE A 78 -0.78 19.57 2.00
C ILE A 78 -0.42 19.46 3.49
N GLN A 79 -0.46 20.55 4.23
CA GLN A 79 -0.17 20.53 5.67
C GLN A 79 -1.13 19.60 6.43
N ARG A 80 -2.41 19.58 6.05
CA ARG A 80 -3.42 18.72 6.69
C ARG A 80 -3.29 17.26 6.31
N ALA A 81 -2.90 16.98 5.07
CA ALA A 81 -2.89 15.65 4.49
C ALA A 81 -1.50 15.02 4.34
N GLU A 82 -0.45 15.72 4.76
CA GLU A 82 0.94 15.29 4.56
C GLU A 82 1.20 13.86 5.06
N LYS A 83 0.62 13.51 6.20
CA LYS A 83 0.73 12.16 6.77
C LYS A 83 0.06 11.08 5.93
N LEU A 84 -0.88 11.48 5.05
CA LEU A 84 -1.61 10.56 4.18
C LEU A 84 -0.93 10.37 2.82
N PHE A 85 0.04 11.24 2.49
CA PHE A 85 0.75 11.18 1.21
C PHE A 85 1.85 10.12 1.22
N GLY A 86 2.20 9.68 0.02
CA GLY A 86 3.29 8.75 -0.18
C GLY A 86 2.82 7.31 -0.24
N ILE A 87 3.70 6.41 0.18
CA ILE A 87 3.45 4.97 0.10
C ILE A 87 2.26 4.56 0.97
N GLN A 88 1.35 3.79 0.39
CA GLN A 88 0.17 3.27 1.08
C GLN A 88 0.35 1.83 1.54
N SER A 89 1.33 1.12 0.98
CA SER A 89 1.62 -0.26 1.33
C SER A 89 2.40 -0.33 2.62
N HIS A 90 2.04 -1.25 3.50
CA HIS A 90 2.77 -1.51 4.73
C HIS A 90 4.06 -2.29 4.46
N TYR A 91 4.02 -3.18 3.47
CA TYR A 91 5.16 -4.00 3.06
C TYR A 91 5.26 -4.06 1.55
N VAL A 92 6.49 -4.13 1.06
CA VAL A 92 6.80 -4.24 -0.37
C VAL A 92 7.71 -5.44 -0.60
N VAL A 93 7.35 -6.30 -1.54
CA VAL A 93 8.16 -7.44 -1.95
C VAL A 93 8.95 -7.06 -3.20
N LEU A 94 10.27 -6.96 -3.05
CA LEU A 94 11.17 -6.61 -4.14
C LEU A 94 11.35 -7.78 -5.11
N THR A 95 11.89 -7.50 -6.28
CA THR A 95 12.07 -8.51 -7.34
C THR A 95 12.91 -9.70 -6.92
N ASP A 96 13.85 -9.53 -5.99
CA ASP A 96 14.68 -10.60 -5.43
C ASP A 96 14.02 -11.35 -4.27
N GLY A 97 12.79 -11.01 -3.92
CA GLY A 97 12.02 -11.64 -2.85
C GLY A 97 12.21 -11.01 -1.47
N ARG A 98 13.06 -10.01 -1.32
CA ARG A 98 13.19 -9.31 -0.03
C ARG A 98 11.94 -8.50 0.27
N VAL A 99 11.60 -8.38 1.55
CA VAL A 99 10.48 -7.56 2.03
C VAL A 99 11.02 -6.29 2.64
N GLN A 100 10.48 -5.16 2.21
CA GLN A 100 10.77 -3.85 2.82
C GLN A 100 9.52 -3.30 3.48
N ARG A 101 9.73 -2.53 4.55
CA ARG A 101 8.66 -1.80 5.21
C ARG A 101 8.35 -0.54 4.43
N GLY A 102 7.06 -0.26 4.28
CA GLY A 102 6.57 0.99 3.72
C GLY A 102 5.93 1.86 4.80
N ARG A 103 4.62 2.06 4.71
CA ARG A 103 3.86 2.76 5.75
C ARG A 103 3.92 1.98 7.07
N PRO A 104 4.11 2.65 8.23
CA PRO A 104 4.10 1.94 9.51
C PRO A 104 2.81 1.13 9.71
N ILE A 105 2.94 -0.07 10.27
CA ILE A 105 1.81 -1.01 10.42
C ILE A 105 0.67 -0.43 11.28
N ASP A 106 0.98 0.46 12.22
CA ASP A 106 -0.02 1.10 13.07
C ASP A 106 -0.80 2.20 12.35
N GLU A 107 -0.34 2.63 11.19
CA GLU A 107 -1.03 3.60 10.36
C GLU A 107 -1.91 2.90 9.34
N VAL A 108 -3.15 3.39 9.20
CA VAL A 108 -4.02 2.91 8.15
C VAL A 108 -3.65 3.54 6.81
N ARG A 109 -3.98 2.84 5.74
CA ARG A 109 -3.92 3.39 4.39
C ARG A 109 -4.85 4.61 4.29
N ASN A 110 -4.54 5.55 3.39
CA ASN A 110 -5.41 6.70 3.15
C ASN A 110 -6.85 6.24 2.86
N PRO A 111 -7.84 6.62 3.69
CA PRO A 111 -9.20 6.09 3.59
C PRO A 111 -9.98 6.50 2.35
N SER A 112 -9.42 7.33 1.48
CA SER A 112 -10.05 7.70 0.21
C SER A 112 -9.85 6.66 -0.90
N TYR A 113 -9.11 5.58 -0.68
CA TYR A 113 -8.75 4.63 -1.74
C TYR A 113 -9.73 3.46 -1.89
N ALA A 114 -10.06 2.73 -0.84
CA ALA A 114 -10.85 1.51 -0.95
C ALA A 114 -11.50 1.08 0.37
N THR A 115 -12.38 0.08 0.28
CA THR A 115 -13.15 -0.45 1.40
C THR A 115 -12.29 -0.99 2.55
N TYR A 116 -11.14 -1.59 2.23
CA TYR A 116 -10.26 -2.21 3.22
C TYR A 116 -9.15 -1.29 3.73
N ASP A 117 -9.26 0.03 3.51
CA ASP A 117 -8.22 0.98 3.91
C ASP A 117 -7.99 1.00 5.41
N ARG A 118 -9.05 0.89 6.21
CA ARG A 118 -8.97 0.95 7.67
C ARG A 118 -8.65 -0.39 8.34
N CYS A 119 -9.08 -1.51 7.74
CA CYS A 119 -8.92 -2.83 8.34
C CYS A 119 -7.91 -3.71 7.59
N GLY A 120 -7.24 -3.18 6.59
CA GLY A 120 -6.30 -3.92 5.76
C GLY A 120 -4.85 -3.75 6.17
N LEU A 121 -4.10 -4.83 6.02
CA LEU A 121 -2.64 -4.80 5.96
C LEU A 121 -2.28 -4.91 4.47
N GLN A 122 -1.54 -3.95 3.95
CA GLN A 122 -1.28 -3.84 2.51
C GLN A 122 0.10 -4.41 2.16
N LEU A 123 0.12 -5.42 1.29
CA LEU A 123 1.35 -6.01 0.75
C LEU A 123 1.40 -5.75 -0.75
N THR A 124 2.44 -5.10 -1.23
CA THR A 124 2.60 -4.80 -2.65
C THR A 124 3.79 -5.55 -3.23
N ILE A 125 3.57 -6.20 -4.36
CA ILE A 125 4.61 -6.90 -5.13
C ILE A 125 5.12 -5.95 -6.21
N VAL A 126 6.43 -5.80 -6.33
CA VAL A 126 7.04 -5.03 -7.43
C VAL A 126 6.94 -5.85 -8.70
N ALA A 127 5.88 -5.66 -9.47
CA ALA A 127 5.59 -6.42 -10.68
C ALA A 127 4.62 -5.68 -11.60
N THR A 128 4.66 -6.03 -12.87
CA THR A 128 3.76 -5.50 -13.91
C THR A 128 3.36 -6.65 -14.84
N PRO A 129 2.41 -6.45 -15.76
CA PRO A 129 2.12 -7.46 -16.78
C PRO A 129 3.35 -7.85 -17.62
N GLU A 130 4.26 -6.91 -17.90
CA GLU A 130 5.49 -7.15 -18.67
C GLU A 130 6.61 -7.78 -17.82
N HIS A 131 6.57 -7.56 -16.52
CA HIS A 131 7.52 -8.10 -15.54
C HIS A 131 6.73 -8.76 -14.41
N PRO A 132 6.16 -9.95 -14.67
CA PRO A 132 5.29 -10.63 -13.70
C PRO A 132 6.05 -11.04 -12.44
N PRO A 133 5.35 -11.37 -11.35
CA PRO A 133 6.00 -11.77 -10.10
C PRO A 133 6.99 -12.91 -10.30
N THR A 134 8.20 -12.72 -9.77
CA THR A 134 9.26 -13.72 -9.86
C THR A 134 8.97 -14.92 -8.94
N PRO A 135 9.63 -16.09 -9.18
CA PRO A 135 9.52 -17.22 -8.25
C PRO A 135 9.90 -16.85 -6.81
N GLN A 136 10.92 -16.01 -6.65
CA GLN A 136 11.35 -15.51 -5.33
C GLN A 136 10.27 -14.69 -4.67
N GLN A 137 9.61 -13.80 -5.41
CA GLN A 137 8.49 -13.00 -4.91
C GLN A 137 7.32 -13.89 -4.52
N GLN A 138 6.98 -14.87 -5.33
CA GLN A 138 5.89 -15.79 -5.04
C GLN A 138 6.16 -16.61 -3.77
N ALA A 139 7.38 -17.08 -3.58
CA ALA A 139 7.77 -17.80 -2.37
C ALA A 139 7.68 -16.91 -1.13
N THR A 140 8.10 -15.67 -1.24
CA THR A 140 8.03 -14.69 -0.15
C THR A 140 6.58 -14.38 0.21
N VAL A 141 5.71 -14.18 -0.77
CA VAL A 141 4.28 -13.92 -0.53
C VAL A 141 3.63 -15.10 0.18
N LYS A 142 3.93 -16.33 -0.25
CA LYS A 142 3.42 -17.54 0.41
C LYS A 142 3.80 -17.58 1.88
N LYS A 143 5.06 -17.32 2.19
CA LYS A 143 5.55 -17.25 3.57
C LYS A 143 4.89 -16.15 4.37
N PHE A 144 4.69 -14.99 3.75
CA PHE A 144 4.01 -13.85 4.36
C PHE A 144 2.57 -14.22 4.75
N VAL A 145 1.85 -14.85 3.84
CA VAL A 145 0.47 -15.31 4.08
C VAL A 145 0.42 -16.32 5.22
N GLU A 146 1.32 -17.29 5.25
CA GLU A 146 1.40 -18.28 6.31
C GLU A 146 1.63 -17.62 7.67
N THR A 147 2.56 -16.67 7.74
CA THR A 147 2.85 -15.91 8.96
C THR A 147 1.63 -15.10 9.40
N PHE A 148 0.98 -14.42 8.46
CA PHE A 148 -0.22 -13.62 8.72
C PHE A 148 -1.32 -14.46 9.35
N TYR A 149 -1.63 -15.61 8.77
CA TYR A 149 -2.65 -16.51 9.32
C TYR A 149 -2.28 -17.08 10.68
N SER A 150 -0.98 -17.27 10.95
CA SER A 150 -0.55 -17.79 12.24
C SER A 150 -0.74 -16.79 13.38
N VAL A 151 -0.81 -15.50 13.07
CA VAL A 151 -0.99 -14.42 14.06
C VAL A 151 -2.44 -13.96 14.12
N LEU A 152 -3.09 -13.83 12.98
CA LEU A 152 -4.45 -13.28 12.86
C LEU A 152 -5.39 -14.34 12.28
N ASP A 153 -5.69 -15.34 13.09
CA ASP A 153 -6.62 -16.40 12.71
C ASP A 153 -8.01 -15.81 12.42
N GLY A 154 -8.64 -16.28 11.37
CA GLY A 154 -9.95 -15.81 10.94
C GLY A 154 -9.94 -14.56 10.07
N ALA A 155 -8.78 -13.93 9.82
CA ALA A 155 -8.68 -12.83 8.89
C ALA A 155 -8.68 -13.34 7.44
N ASN A 156 -9.05 -12.46 6.49
CA ASN A 156 -9.11 -12.80 5.08
C ASN A 156 -7.82 -12.39 4.35
N VAL A 157 -7.47 -13.13 3.30
CA VAL A 157 -6.42 -12.74 2.36
C VAL A 157 -7.07 -12.51 1.00
N LEU A 158 -6.90 -11.30 0.47
CA LEU A 158 -7.57 -10.84 -0.75
C LEU A 158 -6.56 -10.25 -1.74
N GLY A 159 -6.79 -10.46 -3.02
CA GLY A 159 -6.10 -9.69 -4.05
C GLY A 159 -6.72 -8.30 -4.18
N ASP A 160 -5.95 -7.31 -4.61
CA ASP A 160 -6.45 -5.95 -4.77
C ASP A 160 -7.55 -5.86 -5.85
N ASP A 161 -7.51 -6.72 -6.87
CA ASP A 161 -8.54 -6.83 -7.90
C ASP A 161 -9.90 -7.32 -7.36
N GLU A 162 -9.90 -8.00 -6.22
CA GLU A 162 -11.12 -8.48 -5.56
C GLU A 162 -11.85 -7.36 -4.82
N ILE A 163 -11.15 -6.27 -4.46
CA ILE A 163 -11.73 -5.17 -3.68
C ILE A 163 -12.11 -3.96 -4.50
N SER A 164 -11.59 -3.82 -5.72
CA SER A 164 -11.90 -2.68 -6.59
C SER A 164 -11.54 -2.99 -8.04
N ASP A 165 -12.41 -2.59 -8.96
CA ASP A 165 -12.18 -2.67 -10.41
C ASP A 165 -11.04 -1.76 -10.90
N LYS A 166 -10.59 -0.83 -10.06
CA LYS A 166 -9.45 0.04 -10.37
C LYS A 166 -8.12 -0.69 -10.36
N TYR A 167 -8.06 -1.86 -9.72
CA TYR A 167 -6.84 -2.64 -9.56
C TYR A 167 -6.85 -3.86 -10.46
N THR A 168 -5.70 -4.21 -10.96
CA THR A 168 -5.52 -5.30 -11.94
C THR A 168 -4.67 -6.45 -11.41
N GLY A 169 -4.10 -6.29 -10.22
CA GLY A 169 -3.21 -7.29 -9.65
C GLY A 169 -3.90 -8.24 -8.69
N PRO A 170 -3.12 -9.03 -7.94
CA PRO A 170 -1.66 -8.89 -7.77
C PRO A 170 -0.78 -9.65 -8.78
N GLY A 171 -1.32 -10.24 -9.82
CA GLY A 171 -0.55 -11.00 -10.81
C GLY A 171 -0.26 -12.44 -10.38
N ILE A 172 -0.77 -12.85 -9.23
CA ILE A 172 -0.70 -14.22 -8.72
C ILE A 172 -2.08 -14.63 -8.19
N ASP A 173 -2.30 -15.94 -8.10
CA ASP A 173 -3.55 -16.46 -7.54
C ASP A 173 -3.47 -16.46 -6.00
N VAL A 174 -4.26 -15.61 -5.37
CA VAL A 174 -4.30 -15.45 -3.91
C VAL A 174 -5.06 -16.59 -3.22
N ALA A 175 -5.98 -17.24 -3.92
CA ALA A 175 -6.75 -18.36 -3.38
C ALA A 175 -5.90 -19.62 -3.17
N ASN A 176 -4.77 -19.69 -3.81
CA ASN A 176 -3.81 -20.77 -3.67
C ASN A 176 -2.56 -20.30 -2.95
#